data_bdeb896f8acd6a0158ee0c9fe843a141
#
_entry.id   bdeb896f8acd6a0158ee0c9fe843a141
#
_cell.length_a   1.000
_cell.length_b   1.000
_cell.length_c   1.000
_cell.angle_alpha   90.00
_cell.angle_beta   90.00
_cell.angle_gamma   90.00
#
_symmetry.space_group_name_H-M   'P 1'
#
loop_
_entity.id
_entity.type
_entity.pdbx_description
1 polymer ?
#
loop_
_entity_poly.entity_id
_entity_poly.type
_entity_poly.pdbx_seq_one_letter_code
_entity_poly.pdbx_strand_id
1 'polypeptide(L)'
;MNGIEIEVNGHSSILRSVLYEIFSKVPADRCCYSSDYEVIIDNESKHLPQPALLPDLAELLAGKGTVMTCGRFFCYPAGASAVPISTFAEFENSLCETVILVIDGFFIEIYSKNEKYLKDVMDFLQRQNMDIVKVEYVCGETVSRTTLEI
;
A
#
# COMPACT_ATOMS: atom_id res chain seq x y z
N MET A 1 -6.41 10.91 11.38
CA MET A 1 -5.84 9.96 10.41
C MET A 1 -6.96 9.31 9.63
N ASN A 2 -6.87 9.35 8.33
CA ASN A 2 -7.84 8.70 7.45
C ASN A 2 -7.17 7.55 6.71
N GLY A 3 -7.91 6.46 6.58
CA GLY A 3 -7.39 5.27 5.93
C GLY A 3 -8.49 4.36 5.37
N ILE A 4 -8.06 3.29 4.74
CA ILE A 4 -8.90 2.24 4.19
C ILE A 4 -8.33 0.91 4.64
N GLU A 5 -9.17 0.03 5.16
CA GLU A 5 -8.85 -1.35 5.43
C GLU A 5 -9.54 -2.25 4.42
N ILE A 6 -8.78 -3.16 3.82
CA ILE A 6 -9.23 -4.04 2.75
C ILE A 6 -8.88 -5.47 3.12
N GLU A 7 -9.86 -6.36 3.00
CA GLU A 7 -9.65 -7.80 3.04
C GLU A 7 -10.01 -8.40 1.68
N VAL A 8 -9.06 -9.04 1.04
CA VAL A 8 -9.26 -9.73 -0.24
C VAL A 8 -9.35 -11.23 -0.02
N ASN A 9 -10.03 -11.92 -0.93
CA ASN A 9 -9.98 -13.38 -0.96
C ASN A 9 -8.54 -13.82 -1.26
N GLY A 10 -8.03 -14.84 -0.57
CA GLY A 10 -6.61 -15.24 -0.52
C GLY A 10 -5.96 -15.69 -1.84
N HIS A 11 -6.47 -15.27 -2.99
CA HIS A 11 -5.86 -15.48 -4.30
C HIS A 11 -4.84 -14.39 -4.62
N SER A 12 -3.60 -14.79 -4.92
CA SER A 12 -2.53 -13.87 -5.30
C SER A 12 -2.86 -12.99 -6.51
N SER A 13 -3.67 -13.49 -7.45
CA SER A 13 -4.13 -12.71 -8.61
C SER A 13 -5.03 -11.53 -8.22
N ILE A 14 -5.87 -11.70 -7.22
CA ILE A 14 -6.74 -10.64 -6.71
C ILE A 14 -5.91 -9.60 -5.99
N LEU A 15 -5.02 -10.02 -5.11
CA LEU A 15 -4.09 -9.12 -4.42
C LEU A 15 -3.28 -8.28 -5.41
N ARG A 16 -2.71 -8.91 -6.46
CA ARG A 16 -1.96 -8.20 -7.51
C ARG A 16 -2.79 -7.13 -8.20
N SER A 17 -4.01 -7.46 -8.57
CA SER A 17 -4.92 -6.52 -9.23
C SER A 17 -5.28 -5.33 -8.34
N VAL A 18 -5.56 -5.59 -7.08
CA VAL A 18 -5.86 -4.55 -6.09
C VAL A 18 -4.64 -3.67 -5.84
N LEU A 19 -3.46 -4.26 -5.65
CA LEU A 19 -2.22 -3.51 -5.45
C LEU A 19 -1.87 -2.64 -6.66
N TYR A 20 -2.02 -3.16 -7.88
CA TYR A 20 -1.81 -2.37 -9.08
C TYR A 20 -2.63 -1.08 -9.07
N GLU A 21 -3.90 -1.17 -8.76
CA GLU A 21 -4.80 -0.01 -8.71
C GLU A 21 -4.45 0.95 -7.57
N ILE A 22 -4.14 0.41 -6.40
CA ILE A 22 -3.75 1.22 -5.23
C ILE A 22 -2.49 2.03 -5.54
N PHE A 23 -1.45 1.39 -6.05
CA PHE A 23 -0.19 2.06 -6.38
C PHE A 23 -0.33 3.01 -7.59
N SER A 24 -1.10 2.62 -8.60
CA SER A 24 -1.31 3.43 -9.81
C SER A 24 -2.06 4.74 -9.54
N LYS A 25 -2.85 4.81 -8.47
CA LYS A 25 -3.60 6.02 -8.09
C LYS A 25 -2.77 7.00 -7.24
N VAL A 26 -1.63 6.58 -6.72
CA VAL A 26 -0.68 7.51 -6.10
C VAL A 26 -0.11 8.41 -7.21
N PRO A 27 0.05 9.74 -6.98
CA PRO A 27 0.65 10.61 -8.00
C PRO A 27 1.98 10.07 -8.51
N ALA A 28 2.15 10.06 -9.83
CA ALA A 28 3.26 9.39 -10.52
C ALA A 28 4.65 9.96 -10.20
N ASP A 29 4.73 11.21 -9.74
CA ASP A 29 5.96 11.87 -9.33
C ASP A 29 6.41 11.52 -7.90
N ARG A 30 5.66 10.70 -7.20
CA ARG A 30 6.01 10.25 -5.84
C ARG A 30 7.04 9.12 -5.89
N CYS A 31 7.87 9.07 -4.84
CA CYS A 31 8.82 7.99 -4.60
C CYS A 31 8.32 7.09 -3.48
N CYS A 32 8.52 5.78 -3.63
CA CYS A 32 8.13 4.79 -2.64
C CYS A 32 9.37 4.12 -2.05
N TYR A 33 9.42 4.12 -0.72
CA TYR A 33 10.39 3.32 0.05
C TYR A 33 9.68 2.11 0.64
N SER A 34 10.30 0.95 0.53
CA SER A 34 9.73 -0.33 0.98
C SER A 34 10.57 -0.90 2.12
N SER A 35 9.91 -1.46 3.13
CA SER A 35 10.56 -2.19 4.21
C SER A 35 9.71 -3.38 4.65
N ASP A 36 10.33 -4.31 5.37
CA ASP A 36 9.66 -5.50 5.92
C ASP A 36 8.80 -6.23 4.88
N TYR A 37 9.29 -6.32 3.66
CA TYR A 37 8.57 -6.96 2.57
C TYR A 37 9.11 -8.35 2.24
N GLU A 38 8.20 -9.21 1.81
CA GLU A 38 8.52 -10.48 1.17
C GLU A 38 7.85 -10.51 -0.20
N VAL A 39 8.66 -10.40 -1.25
CA VAL A 39 8.24 -10.45 -2.65
C VAL A 39 8.98 -11.56 -3.35
N ILE A 40 8.24 -12.45 -3.97
CA ILE A 40 8.76 -13.56 -4.75
C ILE A 40 8.30 -13.37 -6.19
N ILE A 41 9.26 -13.38 -7.12
CA ILE A 41 8.99 -13.28 -8.56
C ILE A 41 9.60 -14.51 -9.23
N ASP A 42 8.77 -15.27 -9.93
CA ASP A 42 9.18 -16.50 -10.62
C ASP A 42 9.92 -17.48 -9.70
N ASN A 43 9.40 -17.68 -8.49
CA ASN A 43 9.92 -18.54 -7.42
C ASN A 43 11.25 -18.08 -6.79
N GLU A 44 11.66 -16.87 -7.03
CA GLU A 44 12.85 -16.28 -6.42
C GLU A 44 12.51 -15.05 -5.58
N SER A 45 13.09 -14.95 -4.38
CA SER A 45 13.00 -13.72 -3.56
C SER A 45 13.66 -12.57 -4.27
N LYS A 46 12.99 -11.41 -4.30
CA LYS A 46 13.47 -10.19 -4.95
C LYS A 46 13.60 -9.04 -3.98
N HIS A 47 14.62 -8.23 -4.21
CA HIS A 47 14.76 -6.94 -3.57
C HIS A 47 14.08 -5.86 -4.42
N LEU A 48 13.28 -5.02 -3.76
CA LEU A 48 12.63 -3.89 -4.42
C LEU A 48 13.61 -2.71 -4.54
N PRO A 49 13.54 -1.92 -5.63
CA PRO A 49 14.31 -0.69 -5.74
C PRO A 49 14.02 0.27 -4.58
N GLN A 50 15.03 0.97 -4.09
CA GLN A 50 14.94 1.93 -2.99
C GLN A 50 15.58 3.28 -3.37
N PRO A 51 14.82 4.33 -3.62
CA PRO A 51 13.37 4.37 -3.79
C PRO A 51 12.92 3.82 -5.14
N ALA A 52 11.65 3.45 -5.24
CA ALA A 52 11.01 3.11 -6.50
C ALA A 52 10.06 4.23 -6.93
N LEU A 53 9.90 4.44 -8.25
CA LEU A 53 8.80 5.22 -8.79
C LEU A 53 7.52 4.42 -8.74
N LEU A 54 6.40 5.05 -8.44
CA LEU A 54 5.13 4.35 -8.24
C LEU A 54 4.67 3.56 -9.46
N PRO A 55 4.75 4.08 -10.72
CA PRO A 55 4.38 3.32 -11.91
C PRO A 55 5.20 2.03 -12.07
N ASP A 56 6.51 2.11 -11.82
CA ASP A 56 7.40 0.95 -11.94
C ASP A 56 7.10 -0.10 -10.86
N LEU A 57 6.85 0.34 -9.65
CA LEU A 57 6.48 -0.54 -8.54
C LEU A 57 5.12 -1.21 -8.79
N ALA A 58 4.13 -0.47 -9.28
CA ALA A 58 2.82 -1.01 -9.63
C ALA A 58 2.93 -2.14 -10.67
N GLU A 59 3.69 -1.92 -11.74
CA GLU A 59 3.93 -2.95 -12.78
C GLU A 59 4.66 -4.17 -12.23
N LEU A 60 5.68 -3.96 -11.41
CA LEU A 60 6.45 -5.05 -10.82
C LEU A 60 5.57 -5.94 -9.93
N LEU A 61 4.77 -5.33 -9.07
CA LEU A 61 3.91 -6.06 -8.13
C LEU A 61 2.69 -6.71 -8.79
N ALA A 62 2.28 -6.24 -9.97
CA ALA A 62 1.16 -6.79 -10.74
C ALA A 62 1.56 -7.93 -11.67
N GLY A 63 2.83 -8.23 -11.83
CA GLY A 63 3.33 -9.29 -12.72
C GLY A 63 2.78 -10.67 -12.35
N LYS A 64 2.49 -11.51 -13.36
CA LYS A 64 1.88 -12.83 -13.16
C LYS A 64 2.68 -13.77 -12.26
N GLY A 65 4.00 -13.65 -12.28
CA GLY A 65 4.90 -14.47 -11.46
C GLY A 65 5.14 -13.91 -10.05
N THR A 66 4.49 -12.80 -9.71
CA THR A 66 4.73 -12.11 -8.44
C THR A 66 3.79 -12.60 -7.36
N VAL A 67 4.37 -12.93 -6.20
CA VAL A 67 3.66 -13.22 -4.96
C VAL A 67 4.19 -12.31 -3.87
N MET A 68 3.30 -11.64 -3.16
CA MET A 68 3.64 -10.82 -2.01
C MET A 68 2.86 -11.31 -0.80
N THR A 69 3.55 -11.57 0.30
CA THR A 69 2.93 -11.97 1.57
C THR A 69 2.85 -10.81 2.56
N CYS A 70 3.85 -9.93 2.56
CA CYS A 70 3.87 -8.76 3.42
C CYS A 70 4.67 -7.64 2.78
N GLY A 71 4.48 -6.43 3.30
CA GLY A 71 5.28 -5.28 2.91
C GLY A 71 4.77 -3.98 3.53
N ARG A 72 5.70 -3.08 3.80
CA ARG A 72 5.43 -1.72 4.26
C ARG A 72 5.95 -0.76 3.19
N PHE A 73 5.09 0.10 2.69
CA PHE A 73 5.39 1.02 1.60
C PHE A 73 5.09 2.45 2.03
N PHE A 74 6.08 3.32 1.92
CA PHE A 74 6.02 4.72 2.33
C PHE A 74 6.21 5.62 1.13
N CYS A 75 5.18 6.37 0.76
CA CYS A 75 5.20 7.24 -0.41
C CYS A 75 5.49 8.69 -0.02
N TYR A 76 6.48 9.29 -0.66
CA TYR A 76 6.98 10.63 -0.39
C TYR A 76 6.89 11.52 -1.63
N PRO A 77 6.77 12.83 -1.45
CA PRO A 77 7.00 13.78 -2.54
C PRO A 77 8.38 13.59 -3.17
N ALA A 78 8.52 13.89 -4.46
CA ALA A 78 9.79 13.85 -5.14
C ALA A 78 10.83 14.73 -4.42
N GLY A 79 12.04 14.18 -4.24
CA GLY A 79 13.14 14.88 -3.56
C GLY A 79 13.10 14.86 -2.03
N ALA A 80 12.04 14.35 -1.41
CA ALA A 80 12.00 14.19 0.04
C ALA A 80 12.85 13.01 0.48
N SER A 81 13.59 13.19 1.59
CA SER A 81 14.33 12.10 2.22
C SER A 81 13.42 11.27 3.11
N ALA A 82 13.53 9.95 2.99
CA ALA A 82 12.79 9.05 3.88
C ALA A 82 13.36 9.11 5.31
N VAL A 83 12.46 9.01 6.27
CA VAL A 83 12.79 8.88 7.69
C VAL A 83 12.16 7.60 8.23
N PRO A 84 12.71 6.98 9.28
CA PRO A 84 12.07 5.84 9.91
C PRO A 84 10.68 6.21 10.44
N ILE A 85 9.66 5.41 10.11
CA ILE A 85 8.27 5.59 10.55
C ILE A 85 7.78 4.26 11.10
N SER A 86 7.44 4.24 12.37
CA SER A 86 6.86 3.06 13.04
C SER A 86 5.52 3.37 13.70
N THR A 87 5.20 4.65 13.90
CA THR A 87 3.97 5.09 14.55
C THR A 87 3.17 6.07 13.69
N PHE A 88 1.89 6.22 13.99
CA PHE A 88 1.05 7.23 13.34
C PHE A 88 1.54 8.66 13.61
N ALA A 89 2.04 8.94 14.80
CA ALA A 89 2.57 10.26 15.14
C ALA A 89 3.81 10.60 14.29
N GLU A 90 4.71 9.64 14.10
CA GLU A 90 5.85 9.81 13.20
C GLU A 90 5.43 10.03 11.75
N PHE A 91 4.43 9.27 11.29
CA PHE A 91 3.86 9.47 9.96
C PHE A 91 3.26 10.87 9.81
N GLU A 92 2.43 11.30 10.73
CA GLU A 92 1.78 12.62 10.68
C GLU A 92 2.77 13.77 10.68
N ASN A 93 3.88 13.65 11.42
CA ASN A 93 4.93 14.65 11.52
C ASN A 93 6.00 14.57 10.41
N SER A 94 5.93 13.57 9.54
CA SER A 94 6.88 13.39 8.44
C SER A 94 6.39 14.02 7.14
N LEU A 95 7.23 13.99 6.10
CA LEU A 95 6.86 14.33 4.73
C LEU A 95 6.19 13.16 3.98
N CYS A 96 6.12 11.97 4.60
CA CYS A 96 5.41 10.84 4.02
C CYS A 96 3.94 11.18 3.85
N GLU A 97 3.41 10.98 2.66
CA GLU A 97 2.01 11.30 2.35
C GLU A 97 1.09 10.10 2.45
N THR A 98 1.59 8.92 2.14
CA THR A 98 0.79 7.69 2.10
C THR A 98 1.60 6.51 2.60
N VAL A 99 0.98 5.68 3.44
CA VAL A 99 1.51 4.41 3.91
C VAL A 99 0.58 3.30 3.43
N ILE A 100 1.16 2.26 2.83
CA ILE A 100 0.44 1.07 2.39
C ILE A 100 1.07 -0.13 3.09
N LEU A 101 0.26 -0.89 3.80
CA LEU A 101 0.66 -2.11 4.50
C LEU A 101 -0.01 -3.31 3.85
N VAL A 102 0.76 -4.33 3.54
CA VAL A 102 0.27 -5.63 3.09
C VAL A 102 0.57 -6.65 4.17
N ILE A 103 -0.44 -7.37 4.62
CA ILE A 103 -0.36 -8.27 5.76
C ILE A 103 -0.92 -9.63 5.36
N ASP A 104 -0.13 -10.68 5.57
CA ASP A 104 -0.49 -12.07 5.31
C ASP A 104 -1.02 -12.36 3.88
N GLY A 105 -0.71 -11.49 2.92
CA GLY A 105 -1.09 -11.69 1.52
C GLY A 105 -2.56 -11.42 1.18
N PHE A 106 -3.39 -10.99 2.15
CA PHE A 106 -4.82 -10.75 1.91
C PHE A 106 -5.42 -9.57 2.70
N PHE A 107 -4.68 -8.96 3.61
CA PHE A 107 -5.06 -7.70 4.23
C PHE A 107 -4.23 -6.56 3.68
N ILE A 108 -4.88 -5.46 3.35
CA ILE A 108 -4.22 -4.23 2.93
C ILE A 108 -4.77 -3.09 3.78
N GLU A 109 -3.88 -2.31 4.36
CA GLU A 109 -4.23 -1.09 5.05
C GLU A 109 -3.57 0.09 4.36
N ILE A 110 -4.31 1.16 4.14
CA ILE A 110 -3.83 2.38 3.50
C ILE A 110 -4.13 3.54 4.43
N TYR A 111 -3.11 4.33 4.74
CA TYR A 111 -3.26 5.58 5.48
C TYR A 111 -2.69 6.71 4.65
N SER A 112 -3.43 7.79 4.48
CA SER A 112 -2.99 8.88 3.61
C SER A 112 -3.45 10.24 4.12
N LYS A 113 -2.58 11.23 3.93
CA LYS A 113 -2.89 12.65 4.10
C LYS A 113 -3.64 13.22 2.88
N ASN A 114 -3.66 12.47 1.77
CA ASN A 114 -4.33 12.84 0.54
C ASN A 114 -5.74 12.23 0.48
N GLU A 115 -6.73 13.00 0.89
CA GLU A 115 -8.14 12.54 0.92
C GLU A 115 -8.67 12.20 -0.47
N LYS A 116 -8.24 12.92 -1.50
CA LYS A 116 -8.64 12.62 -2.88
C LYS A 116 -8.15 11.23 -3.30
N TYR A 117 -6.91 10.88 -2.96
CA TYR A 117 -6.37 9.56 -3.23
C TYR A 117 -7.20 8.46 -2.54
N LEU A 118 -7.50 8.62 -1.26
CA LEU A 118 -8.34 7.65 -0.52
C LEU A 118 -9.72 7.51 -1.17
N LYS A 119 -10.32 8.63 -1.57
CA LYS A 119 -11.62 8.61 -2.26
C LYS A 119 -11.54 7.86 -3.59
N ASP A 120 -10.54 8.13 -4.41
CA ASP A 120 -10.36 7.49 -5.71
C ASP A 120 -10.15 5.97 -5.55
N VAL A 121 -9.39 5.53 -4.54
CA VAL A 121 -9.22 4.11 -4.20
C VAL A 121 -10.55 3.49 -3.75
N MET A 122 -11.26 4.13 -2.83
CA MET A 122 -12.54 3.62 -2.34
C MET A 122 -13.57 3.50 -3.45
N ASP A 123 -13.70 4.53 -4.29
CA ASP A 123 -14.62 4.54 -5.43
C ASP A 123 -14.29 3.40 -6.41
N PHE A 124 -13.02 3.13 -6.65
CA PHE A 124 -12.60 2.00 -7.48
C PHE A 124 -13.01 0.66 -6.85
N LEU A 125 -12.67 0.45 -5.58
CA LEU A 125 -12.93 -0.82 -4.89
C LEU A 125 -14.43 -1.13 -4.79
N GLN A 126 -15.26 -0.12 -4.60
CA GLN A 126 -16.71 -0.28 -4.52
C GLN A 126 -17.37 -0.58 -5.88
N ARG A 127 -16.74 -0.16 -6.99
CA ARG A 127 -17.26 -0.41 -8.35
C ARG A 127 -16.84 -1.75 -8.93
N GLN A 128 -15.80 -2.35 -8.38
CA GLN A 128 -15.26 -3.60 -8.92
C GLN A 128 -16.04 -4.81 -8.40
N ASN A 129 -16.34 -5.73 -9.31
CA ASN A 129 -16.84 -7.06 -8.97
C ASN A 129 -15.67 -8.01 -8.74
N MET A 130 -14.75 -7.60 -7.84
CA MET A 130 -13.62 -8.42 -7.42
C MET A 130 -14.01 -9.22 -6.17
N ASP A 131 -13.29 -10.30 -5.90
CA ASP A 131 -13.43 -11.10 -4.67
C ASP A 131 -12.82 -10.34 -3.47
N ILE A 132 -13.35 -9.14 -3.23
CA ILE A 132 -13.04 -8.33 -2.06
C ILE A 132 -14.04 -8.72 -0.97
N VAL A 133 -13.51 -9.23 0.14
CA VAL A 133 -14.33 -9.67 1.26
C VAL A 133 -14.87 -8.47 2.04
N LYS A 134 -14.04 -7.45 2.24
CA LYS A 134 -14.37 -6.29 3.04
C LYS A 134 -13.58 -5.08 2.60
N VAL A 135 -14.24 -3.93 2.57
CA VAL A 135 -13.62 -2.61 2.42
C VAL A 135 -14.26 -1.67 3.43
N GLU A 136 -13.44 -1.08 4.29
CA GLU A 136 -13.88 -0.11 5.29
C GLU A 136 -13.06 1.17 5.26
N TYR A 137 -13.75 2.29 5.36
CA TYR A 137 -13.12 3.58 5.61
C TYR A 137 -12.88 3.72 7.11
N VAL A 138 -11.65 4.02 7.50
CA VAL A 138 -11.27 4.21 8.90
C VAL A 138 -10.76 5.63 9.12
N CYS A 139 -11.08 6.21 10.26
CA CYS A 139 -10.61 7.53 10.65
C CYS A 139 -10.16 7.52 12.11
N GLY A 140 -9.25 8.39 12.43
CA GLY A 140 -8.64 8.64 13.74
C GLY A 140 -8.94 7.67 14.88
N GLU A 141 -10.13 7.77 15.44
CA GLU A 141 -10.55 6.98 16.61
C GLU A 141 -10.94 5.53 16.30
N THR A 142 -11.20 5.20 15.01
CA THR A 142 -11.62 3.86 14.60
C THR A 142 -10.44 2.98 14.16
N VAL A 143 -9.24 3.54 14.06
CA VAL A 143 -8.03 2.77 13.72
C VAL A 143 -7.67 1.89 14.91
N SER A 144 -7.71 0.58 14.74
CA SER A 144 -7.48 -0.38 15.81
C SER A 144 -6.00 -0.56 16.16
N ARG A 145 -5.10 -0.29 15.23
CA ARG A 145 -3.67 -0.43 15.46
C ARG A 145 -3.05 0.87 16.01
N THR A 146 -2.03 0.70 16.82
CA THR A 146 -1.27 1.82 17.41
C THR A 146 0.03 2.11 16.67
N THR A 147 0.52 1.17 15.87
CA THR A 147 1.77 1.28 15.12
C THR A 147 1.53 1.00 13.64
N LEU A 148 2.51 1.37 12.79
CA LEU A 148 2.55 1.07 11.36
C LEU A 148 3.48 -0.12 11.06
N GLU A 149 3.76 -0.93 12.04
CA GLU A 149 4.52 -2.18 11.93
C GLU A 149 3.61 -3.36 11.56
N ILE A 150 4.17 -4.35 10.90
CA ILE A 150 3.48 -5.57 10.49
C ILE A 150 4.16 -6.81 11.04
#